data_04639718b72b543f021a9ea0ba6fa945
#
_entry.id   04639718b72b543f021a9ea0ba6fa945
#
_cell.length_a   1.000
_cell.length_b   1.000
_cell.length_c   1.000
_cell.angle_alpha   90.00
_cell.angle_beta   90.00
_cell.angle_gamma   90.00
#
_symmetry.space_group_name_H-M   'P 1'
#
loop_
_entity.id
_entity.type
_entity.pdbx_description
1 polymer ?
#
loop_
_entity_poly.entity_id
_entity_poly.type
_entity_poly.pdbx_seq_one_letter_code
_entity_poly.pdbx_strand_id
1 'polypeptide(L)'
;SDEVTLEIDTFTKQFETKNDKAFKFINNGMFGFTAYDAVKYFEDITISKKEDSIQIPDMYYAIYQNIIAINHFKNEAYIFAHCYESKNNIETIGHLIKMQSFSTYDFKSKGKISSNLRDEAFKANVDLAKKHCDRGDVFQLVLSKKFQQDFKGDDFNVYRALRSINPSPFLFYFDYGKFKIFGSSPEAQLVVENNNAEIHPIAGTFARTGDDLKNAELAKKLVADKKENSEHVMLVDLARNDL
;
A
#
# COMPACT_ATOMS: atom_id res chain seq x y z
N SER A 1 17.46 4.09 16.71
CA SER A 1 16.53 3.03 16.25
C SER A 1 15.55 2.63 17.34
N ASP A 2 16.03 2.40 18.56
CA ASP A 2 15.20 1.92 19.68
C ASP A 2 14.11 2.92 20.12
N GLU A 3 14.30 4.21 19.86
CA GLU A 3 13.38 5.28 20.25
C GLU A 3 12.03 5.19 19.48
N VAL A 4 12.06 4.97 18.18
CA VAL A 4 10.82 4.91 17.36
C VAL A 4 10.00 3.66 17.68
N THR A 5 10.65 2.51 17.84
CA THR A 5 9.96 1.27 18.22
C THR A 5 9.37 1.35 19.62
N LEU A 6 10.08 2.00 20.56
CA LEU A 6 9.60 2.23 21.93
C LEU A 6 8.38 3.17 21.94
N GLU A 7 8.41 4.24 21.14
CA GLU A 7 7.27 5.17 21.01
C GLU A 7 6.03 4.48 20.45
N ILE A 8 6.17 3.65 19.41
CA ILE A 8 5.07 2.87 18.84
C ILE A 8 4.50 1.89 19.89
N ASP A 9 5.38 1.17 20.59
CA ASP A 9 4.98 0.21 21.63
C ASP A 9 4.27 0.92 22.79
N THR A 10 4.83 2.05 23.24
CA THR A 10 4.23 2.88 24.30
C THR A 10 2.86 3.41 23.90
N PHE A 11 2.71 3.84 22.64
CA PHE A 11 1.44 4.31 22.12
C PHE A 11 0.40 3.19 22.05
N THR A 12 0.77 2.03 21.51
CA THR A 12 -0.15 0.89 21.37
C THR A 12 -0.63 0.34 22.71
N LYS A 13 0.23 0.32 23.72
CA LYS A 13 -0.11 -0.13 25.07
C LYS A 13 -1.15 0.75 25.80
N GLN A 14 -1.40 1.97 25.30
CA GLN A 14 -2.45 2.83 25.84
C GLN A 14 -3.86 2.36 25.44
N PHE A 15 -3.97 1.46 24.47
CA PHE A 15 -5.23 1.00 23.91
C PHE A 15 -5.40 -0.50 24.14
N GLU A 16 -6.14 -0.86 25.18
CA GLU A 16 -6.60 -2.24 25.36
C GLU A 16 -7.97 -2.41 24.73
N THR A 17 -8.11 -3.35 23.83
CA THR A 17 -9.40 -3.69 23.23
C THR A 17 -9.76 -5.15 23.51
N LYS A 18 -11.03 -5.39 23.83
CA LYS A 18 -11.56 -6.74 23.86
C LYS A 18 -11.86 -7.16 22.44
N ASN A 19 -11.11 -8.13 21.95
CA ASN A 19 -11.35 -8.70 20.62
C ASN A 19 -12.54 -9.66 20.69
N ASP A 20 -13.59 -9.38 19.91
CA ASP A 20 -14.69 -10.30 19.75
C ASP A 20 -14.28 -11.39 18.76
N LYS A 21 -14.07 -12.63 19.28
CA LYS A 21 -13.68 -13.79 18.48
C LYS A 21 -14.72 -14.21 17.42
N ALA A 22 -15.91 -13.62 17.44
CA ALA A 22 -16.93 -13.86 16.42
C ALA A 22 -16.53 -13.32 15.02
N PHE A 23 -15.63 -12.34 14.97
CA PHE A 23 -15.19 -11.72 13.73
C PHE A 23 -13.77 -12.18 13.36
N LYS A 24 -13.62 -12.76 12.15
CA LYS A 24 -12.34 -13.24 11.61
C LYS A 24 -11.63 -12.21 10.72
N PHE A 25 -12.07 -10.96 10.73
CA PHE A 25 -11.48 -9.88 9.95
C PHE A 25 -11.05 -8.73 10.85
N ILE A 26 -10.20 -7.85 10.31
CA ILE A 26 -9.66 -6.70 11.04
C ILE A 26 -10.80 -5.74 11.39
N ASN A 27 -11.05 -5.55 12.68
CA ASN A 27 -12.06 -4.64 13.20
C ASN A 27 -11.48 -3.60 14.15
N ASN A 28 -10.16 -3.61 14.35
CA ASN A 28 -9.41 -2.72 15.22
C ASN A 28 -7.94 -2.73 14.82
N GLY A 29 -7.19 -1.71 15.24
CA GLY A 29 -5.74 -1.62 15.05
C GLY A 29 -5.27 -0.24 14.65
N MET A 30 -4.01 -0.15 14.33
CA MET A 30 -3.39 1.04 13.74
C MET A 30 -3.44 0.97 12.22
N PHE A 31 -3.95 2.03 11.61
CA PHE A 31 -4.03 2.18 10.16
C PHE A 31 -3.18 3.35 9.72
N GLY A 32 -2.34 3.15 8.74
CA GLY A 32 -1.44 4.20 8.31
C GLY A 32 -0.44 3.73 7.28
N PHE A 33 0.68 4.45 7.21
CA PHE A 33 1.75 4.13 6.30
C PHE A 33 3.12 4.39 6.92
N THR A 34 4.11 3.72 6.38
CA THR A 34 5.53 3.97 6.58
C THR A 34 6.14 4.30 5.22
N ALA A 35 6.75 5.48 5.08
CA ALA A 35 7.46 5.86 3.87
C ALA A 35 8.79 5.10 3.76
N TYR A 36 9.33 5.02 2.53
CA TYR A 36 10.60 4.37 2.28
C TYR A 36 11.75 4.95 3.14
N ASP A 37 11.79 6.27 3.29
CA ASP A 37 12.84 6.95 4.05
C ASP A 37 12.81 6.67 5.57
N ALA A 38 11.74 6.04 6.07
CA ALA A 38 11.66 5.61 7.46
C ALA A 38 12.64 4.48 7.80
N VAL A 39 13.19 3.80 6.81
CA VAL A 39 14.23 2.76 7.00
C VAL A 39 15.43 3.29 7.83
N LYS A 40 15.74 4.59 7.77
CA LYS A 40 16.78 5.25 8.61
C LYS A 40 16.53 5.15 10.10
N TYR A 41 15.32 4.84 10.54
CA TYR A 41 14.98 4.64 11.96
C TYR A 41 15.25 3.21 12.43
N PHE A 42 15.44 2.28 11.51
CA PHE A 42 15.59 0.85 11.80
C PHE A 42 16.97 0.32 11.39
N GLU A 43 17.61 0.96 10.41
CA GLU A 43 18.91 0.56 9.86
C GLU A 43 19.95 1.66 10.00
N ASP A 44 21.23 1.29 10.11
CA ASP A 44 22.37 2.22 10.15
C ASP A 44 22.71 2.74 8.74
N ILE A 45 21.78 3.49 8.18
CA ILE A 45 21.93 4.11 6.86
C ILE A 45 21.65 5.60 6.90
N THR A 46 22.34 6.34 6.08
CA THR A 46 22.13 7.78 5.89
C THR A 46 21.39 8.04 4.60
N ILE A 47 20.18 8.60 4.68
CA ILE A 47 19.42 9.03 3.52
C ILE A 47 19.67 10.52 3.30
N SER A 48 20.14 10.89 2.10
CA SER A 48 20.31 12.27 1.72
C SER A 48 18.99 13.01 1.74
N LYS A 49 18.90 14.11 2.48
CA LYS A 49 17.71 14.97 2.44
C LYS A 49 17.57 15.54 1.04
N LYS A 50 16.49 15.18 0.36
CA LYS A 50 16.05 15.85 -0.86
C LYS A 50 15.12 16.99 -0.46
N GLU A 51 15.25 18.15 -1.11
CA GLU A 51 14.23 19.18 -1.00
C GLU A 51 12.90 18.59 -1.51
N ASP A 52 12.02 18.25 -0.59
CA ASP A 52 10.69 17.78 -0.94
C ASP A 52 9.69 18.92 -0.77
N SER A 53 9.02 19.25 -1.87
CA SER A 53 7.93 20.23 -1.88
C SER A 53 6.66 19.71 -1.16
N ILE A 54 6.58 18.41 -0.92
CA ILE A 54 5.45 17.77 -0.24
C ILE A 54 5.91 17.31 1.13
N GLN A 55 5.48 18.01 2.17
CA GLN A 55 5.80 17.66 3.56
C GLN A 55 4.93 16.49 4.03
N ILE A 56 5.32 15.28 3.65
CA ILE A 56 4.70 14.04 4.14
C ILE A 56 5.60 13.48 5.24
N PRO A 57 5.06 13.10 6.40
CA PRO A 57 5.85 12.47 7.46
C PRO A 57 6.38 11.11 7.02
N ASP A 58 7.51 10.67 7.56
CA ASP A 58 8.08 9.35 7.27
C ASP A 58 7.16 8.21 7.74
N MET A 59 6.40 8.44 8.81
CA MET A 59 5.44 7.48 9.34
C MET A 59 4.19 8.23 9.83
N TYR A 60 3.02 7.68 9.57
CA TYR A 60 1.76 8.19 10.09
C TYR A 60 0.79 7.05 10.32
N TYR A 61 0.44 6.81 11.57
CA TYR A 61 -0.54 5.81 11.99
C TYR A 61 -1.61 6.43 12.88
N ALA A 62 -2.82 5.93 12.76
CA ALA A 62 -3.95 6.35 13.57
C ALA A 62 -4.77 5.14 14.04
N ILE A 63 -5.33 5.24 15.24
CA ILE A 63 -6.36 4.34 15.74
C ILE A 63 -7.70 5.03 15.52
N TYR A 64 -8.63 4.35 14.87
CA TYR A 64 -9.94 4.92 14.56
C TYR A 64 -10.97 4.44 15.56
N GLN A 65 -11.73 5.40 16.09
CA GLN A 65 -12.84 5.10 16.99
C GLN A 65 -13.96 4.30 16.29
N ASN A 66 -14.18 4.55 15.00
CA ASN A 66 -15.23 3.90 14.24
C ASN A 66 -14.65 3.20 13.03
N ILE A 67 -15.02 1.96 12.82
CA ILE A 67 -14.62 1.16 11.68
C ILE A 67 -15.88 0.59 11.03
N ILE A 68 -15.98 0.76 9.71
CA ILE A 68 -17.02 0.14 8.89
C ILE A 68 -16.35 -0.95 8.08
N ALA A 69 -16.74 -2.20 8.31
CA ALA A 69 -16.26 -3.35 7.55
C ALA A 69 -17.37 -3.86 6.63
N ILE A 70 -17.04 -4.04 5.36
CA ILE A 70 -17.98 -4.51 4.34
C ILE A 70 -17.49 -5.85 3.80
N ASN A 71 -18.29 -6.88 3.98
CA ASN A 71 -18.07 -8.19 3.39
C ASN A 71 -18.82 -8.28 2.05
N HIS A 72 -18.10 -8.05 0.95
CA HIS A 72 -18.70 -8.09 -0.39
C HIS A 72 -19.17 -9.48 -0.81
N PHE A 73 -18.60 -10.55 -0.25
CA PHE A 73 -19.00 -11.91 -0.58
C PHE A 73 -20.37 -12.26 0.04
N LYS A 74 -20.62 -11.79 1.27
CA LYS A 74 -21.89 -12.02 1.96
C LYS A 74 -22.89 -10.87 1.84
N ASN A 75 -22.50 -9.74 1.23
CA ASN A 75 -23.27 -8.49 1.21
C ASN A 75 -23.67 -7.99 2.61
N GLU A 76 -22.76 -8.11 3.56
CA GLU A 76 -22.95 -7.69 4.94
C GLU A 76 -22.06 -6.48 5.25
N ALA A 77 -22.56 -5.54 6.05
CA ALA A 77 -21.80 -4.43 6.57
C ALA A 77 -21.87 -4.41 8.10
N TYR A 78 -20.74 -4.16 8.73
CA TYR A 78 -20.59 -4.09 10.17
C TYR A 78 -20.06 -2.71 10.56
N ILE A 79 -20.59 -2.14 11.64
CA ILE A 79 -20.10 -0.91 12.22
C ILE A 79 -19.55 -1.23 13.60
N PHE A 80 -18.28 -0.97 13.82
CA PHE A 80 -17.61 -1.10 15.10
C PHE A 80 -17.36 0.29 15.68
N ALA A 81 -17.73 0.49 16.95
CA ALA A 81 -17.39 1.68 17.68
C ALA A 81 -16.53 1.30 18.89
N HIS A 82 -15.30 1.79 18.93
CA HIS A 82 -14.39 1.66 20.06
C HIS A 82 -14.70 2.81 21.03
N CYS A 83 -15.46 2.50 22.07
CA CYS A 83 -15.88 3.51 23.02
C CYS A 83 -14.75 3.87 23.97
N TYR A 84 -14.15 5.03 23.76
CA TYR A 84 -13.30 5.69 24.73
C TYR A 84 -14.17 6.71 25.49
N GLU A 85 -14.14 6.70 26.81
CA GLU A 85 -14.99 7.54 27.65
C GLU A 85 -16.52 7.37 27.42
N SER A 86 -16.97 6.17 27.10
CA SER A 86 -18.38 5.76 27.01
C SER A 86 -19.28 6.42 25.95
N LYS A 87 -18.76 7.16 24.98
CA LYS A 87 -19.57 7.70 23.88
C LYS A 87 -19.68 6.72 22.73
N ASN A 88 -20.87 6.18 22.54
CA ASN A 88 -21.21 5.35 21.38
C ASN A 88 -21.96 6.20 20.34
N ASN A 89 -21.51 6.17 19.08
CA ASN A 89 -22.08 6.92 17.97
C ASN A 89 -22.53 6.02 16.79
N ILE A 90 -22.69 4.71 17.02
CA ILE A 90 -23.10 3.73 15.99
C ILE A 90 -24.41 4.15 15.31
N GLU A 91 -25.40 4.60 16.09
CA GLU A 91 -26.68 5.02 15.54
C GLU A 91 -26.53 6.22 14.58
N THR A 92 -25.73 7.21 14.97
CA THR A 92 -25.43 8.38 14.13
C THR A 92 -24.77 7.96 12.81
N ILE A 93 -23.78 7.07 12.87
CA ILE A 93 -23.10 6.56 11.67
C ILE A 93 -24.09 5.77 10.82
N GLY A 94 -24.90 4.90 11.43
CA GLY A 94 -25.93 4.15 10.73
C GLY A 94 -26.94 5.05 10.01
N HIS A 95 -27.36 6.16 10.62
CA HIS A 95 -28.21 7.17 9.99
C HIS A 95 -27.52 7.86 8.81
N LEU A 96 -26.24 8.27 8.96
CA LEU A 96 -25.46 8.90 7.87
C LEU A 96 -25.33 7.98 6.65
N ILE A 97 -25.07 6.70 6.88
CA ILE A 97 -24.99 5.71 5.79
C ILE A 97 -26.34 5.56 5.08
N LYS A 98 -27.45 5.51 5.83
CA LYS A 98 -28.79 5.37 5.26
C LYS A 98 -29.27 6.60 4.49
N MET A 99 -28.82 7.80 4.88
CA MET A 99 -29.21 9.05 4.21
C MET A 99 -28.74 9.12 2.76
N GLN A 100 -27.71 8.38 2.36
CA GLN A 100 -27.16 8.38 1.00
C GLN A 100 -26.92 9.79 0.39
N SER A 101 -26.80 10.78 1.27
CA SER A 101 -26.60 12.17 0.87
C SER A 101 -25.10 12.44 0.81
N PHE A 102 -24.56 12.49 -0.40
CA PHE A 102 -23.16 12.84 -0.63
C PHE A 102 -23.05 13.76 -1.84
N SER A 103 -22.18 14.74 -1.72
CA SER A 103 -21.86 15.64 -2.84
C SER A 103 -20.82 14.98 -3.72
N THR A 104 -21.04 15.01 -5.02
CA THR A 104 -20.07 14.57 -6.02
C THR A 104 -19.57 15.80 -6.78
N TYR A 105 -18.26 15.87 -6.96
CA TYR A 105 -17.61 16.96 -7.70
C TYR A 105 -16.82 16.38 -8.87
N ASP A 106 -16.85 17.08 -10.00
CA ASP A 106 -16.07 16.68 -11.17
C ASP A 106 -14.57 16.78 -10.87
N PHE A 107 -13.80 15.87 -11.46
CA PHE A 107 -12.36 15.94 -11.51
C PHE A 107 -11.91 16.45 -12.89
N LYS A 108 -10.95 17.39 -12.92
CA LYS A 108 -10.31 17.88 -14.13
C LYS A 108 -8.82 18.09 -13.91
N SER A 109 -7.99 17.45 -14.73
CA SER A 109 -6.55 17.74 -14.78
C SER A 109 -6.31 19.13 -15.35
N LYS A 110 -5.27 19.81 -14.88
CA LYS A 110 -4.85 21.15 -15.32
C LYS A 110 -3.40 21.14 -15.77
N GLY A 111 -3.08 21.93 -16.78
CA GLY A 111 -1.72 22.07 -17.26
C GLY A 111 -1.17 20.79 -17.90
N LYS A 112 0.14 20.72 -17.98
CA LYS A 112 0.87 19.57 -18.53
C LYS A 112 1.47 18.75 -17.40
N ILE A 113 1.58 17.43 -17.61
CA ILE A 113 2.32 16.56 -16.70
C ILE A 113 3.78 16.99 -16.70
N SER A 114 4.35 17.17 -15.53
CA SER A 114 5.78 17.42 -15.32
C SER A 114 6.44 16.24 -14.60
N SER A 115 7.74 16.17 -14.66
CA SER A 115 8.50 15.15 -13.93
C SER A 115 9.80 15.72 -13.39
N ASN A 116 10.34 15.09 -12.33
CA ASN A 116 11.61 15.47 -11.72
C ASN A 116 12.84 15.11 -12.55
N LEU A 117 12.70 14.16 -13.52
CA LEU A 117 13.76 13.71 -14.41
C LEU A 117 13.29 13.70 -15.85
N ARG A 118 14.17 14.10 -16.77
CA ARG A 118 13.95 13.91 -18.23
C ARG A 118 14.07 12.42 -18.57
N ASP A 119 13.41 12.00 -19.65
CA ASP A 119 13.39 10.60 -20.07
C ASP A 119 14.80 10.07 -20.40
N GLU A 120 15.65 10.88 -21.04
CA GLU A 120 17.02 10.54 -21.36
C GLU A 120 17.87 10.31 -20.11
N ALA A 121 17.69 11.16 -19.08
CA ALA A 121 18.39 11.03 -17.81
C ALA A 121 17.93 9.78 -17.06
N PHE A 122 16.63 9.47 -17.08
CA PHE A 122 16.11 8.25 -16.48
C PHE A 122 16.66 6.99 -17.17
N LYS A 123 16.70 6.97 -18.52
CA LYS A 123 17.27 5.87 -19.30
C LYS A 123 18.76 5.67 -18.99
N ALA A 124 19.53 6.75 -18.90
CA ALA A 124 20.95 6.70 -18.52
C ALA A 124 21.14 6.10 -17.10
N ASN A 125 20.26 6.43 -16.15
CA ASN A 125 20.28 5.83 -14.82
C ASN A 125 19.97 4.32 -14.89
N VAL A 126 19.04 3.88 -15.75
CA VAL A 126 18.76 2.45 -15.97
C VAL A 126 20.00 1.73 -16.50
N ASP A 127 20.70 2.30 -17.50
CA ASP A 127 21.92 1.72 -18.05
C ASP A 127 23.05 1.64 -17.01
N LEU A 128 23.15 2.61 -16.12
CA LEU A 128 24.09 2.59 -15.01
C LEU A 128 23.70 1.51 -13.97
N ALA A 129 22.43 1.43 -13.61
CA ALA A 129 21.92 0.40 -12.69
C ALA A 129 22.20 -1.02 -13.19
N LYS A 130 21.99 -1.26 -14.48
CA LYS A 130 22.32 -2.57 -15.11
C LYS A 130 23.80 -2.92 -14.95
N LYS A 131 24.71 -1.95 -15.10
CA LYS A 131 26.15 -2.18 -14.88
C LYS A 131 26.49 -2.57 -13.44
N HIS A 132 25.76 -2.02 -12.47
CA HIS A 132 25.92 -2.40 -11.06
C HIS A 132 25.43 -3.83 -10.80
N CYS A 133 24.29 -4.22 -11.38
CA CYS A 133 23.79 -5.59 -11.32
C CYS A 133 24.76 -6.58 -12.00
N ASP A 134 25.26 -6.24 -13.20
CA ASP A 134 26.20 -7.09 -13.97
C ASP A 134 27.51 -7.34 -13.21
N ARG A 135 27.96 -6.37 -12.40
CA ARG A 135 29.16 -6.52 -11.57
C ARG A 135 28.90 -7.28 -10.25
N GLY A 136 27.64 -7.51 -9.91
CA GLY A 136 27.26 -8.13 -8.65
C GLY A 136 27.33 -7.19 -7.45
N ASP A 137 27.31 -5.87 -7.68
CA ASP A 137 27.28 -4.87 -6.59
C ASP A 137 25.94 -4.92 -5.82
N VAL A 138 24.87 -5.29 -6.52
CA VAL A 138 23.50 -5.45 -6.00
C VAL A 138 22.77 -6.56 -6.75
N PHE A 139 21.78 -7.17 -6.09
CA PHE A 139 20.89 -8.15 -6.73
C PHE A 139 19.77 -7.46 -7.54
N GLN A 140 19.26 -6.37 -7.01
CA GLN A 140 18.16 -5.63 -7.61
C GLN A 140 18.28 -4.14 -7.29
N LEU A 141 17.86 -3.29 -8.23
CA LEU A 141 17.73 -1.85 -8.04
C LEU A 141 16.35 -1.39 -8.51
N VAL A 142 15.68 -0.60 -7.67
CA VAL A 142 14.43 0.04 -8.02
C VAL A 142 14.67 1.53 -8.27
N LEU A 143 14.49 1.95 -9.52
CA LEU A 143 14.63 3.33 -9.93
C LEU A 143 13.26 4.01 -9.96
N SER A 144 13.17 5.22 -9.43
CA SER A 144 11.92 5.97 -9.38
C SER A 144 11.97 7.25 -10.22
N LYS A 145 10.82 7.62 -10.76
CA LYS A 145 10.58 8.89 -11.45
C LYS A 145 9.27 9.48 -10.96
N LYS A 146 9.32 10.71 -10.44
CA LYS A 146 8.13 11.41 -9.94
C LYS A 146 7.45 12.16 -11.08
N PHE A 147 6.15 11.97 -11.23
CA PHE A 147 5.30 12.75 -12.10
C PHE A 147 4.39 13.66 -11.27
N GLN A 148 4.12 14.84 -11.78
CA GLN A 148 3.25 15.83 -11.14
C GLN A 148 2.23 16.35 -12.14
N GLN A 149 0.99 16.48 -11.68
CA GLN A 149 -0.12 17.00 -12.46
C GLN A 149 -1.02 17.85 -11.57
N ASP A 150 -1.23 19.10 -11.96
CA ASP A 150 -2.23 19.93 -11.30
C ASP A 150 -3.64 19.44 -11.65
N PHE A 151 -4.55 19.60 -10.73
CA PHE A 151 -5.95 19.23 -10.92
C PHE A 151 -6.90 20.21 -10.23
N LYS A 152 -8.17 20.10 -10.54
CA LYS A 152 -9.28 20.75 -9.84
C LYS A 152 -10.41 19.74 -9.65
N GLY A 153 -11.07 19.79 -8.51
CA GLY A 153 -12.20 18.94 -8.19
C GLY A 153 -11.87 17.84 -7.17
N ASP A 154 -12.63 16.76 -7.21
CA ASP A 154 -12.56 15.69 -6.22
C ASP A 154 -11.53 14.63 -6.61
N ASP A 155 -10.47 14.52 -5.82
CA ASP A 155 -9.40 13.54 -5.99
C ASP A 155 -9.85 12.09 -5.73
N PHE A 156 -10.92 11.88 -4.96
CA PHE A 156 -11.50 10.55 -4.78
C PHE A 156 -11.96 9.92 -6.09
N ASN A 157 -12.34 10.73 -7.08
CA ASN A 157 -12.66 10.23 -8.43
C ASN A 157 -11.44 9.65 -9.16
N VAL A 158 -10.22 10.13 -8.86
CA VAL A 158 -8.98 9.52 -9.39
C VAL A 158 -8.80 8.13 -8.80
N TYR A 159 -9.00 7.97 -7.48
CA TYR A 159 -8.96 6.67 -6.85
C TYR A 159 -10.02 5.70 -7.40
N ARG A 160 -11.25 6.18 -7.62
CA ARG A 160 -12.33 5.38 -8.24
C ARG A 160 -11.96 4.92 -9.66
N ALA A 161 -11.33 5.79 -10.44
CA ALA A 161 -10.82 5.44 -11.77
C ALA A 161 -9.67 4.42 -11.67
N LEU A 162 -8.72 4.62 -10.76
CA LEU A 162 -7.62 3.67 -10.51
C LEU A 162 -8.15 2.28 -10.14
N ARG A 163 -9.11 2.21 -9.22
CA ARG A 163 -9.77 0.97 -8.82
C ARG A 163 -10.43 0.24 -10.00
N SER A 164 -10.99 0.99 -10.95
CA SER A 164 -11.64 0.42 -12.15
C SER A 164 -10.64 -0.09 -13.18
N ILE A 165 -9.49 0.61 -13.33
CA ILE A 165 -8.48 0.29 -14.34
C ILE A 165 -7.53 -0.81 -13.83
N ASN A 166 -7.18 -0.77 -12.56
CA ASN A 166 -6.23 -1.70 -11.93
C ASN A 166 -6.80 -2.27 -10.62
N PRO A 167 -7.73 -3.22 -10.67
CA PRO A 167 -8.35 -3.83 -9.50
C PRO A 167 -7.40 -4.84 -8.85
N SER A 168 -6.47 -4.38 -8.05
CA SER A 168 -5.56 -5.23 -7.28
C SER A 168 -6.14 -5.63 -5.92
N PRO A 169 -5.62 -6.68 -5.25
CA PRO A 169 -6.13 -7.14 -3.96
C PRO A 169 -6.07 -6.08 -2.85
N PHE A 170 -5.06 -5.21 -2.86
CA PHE A 170 -4.83 -4.21 -1.83
C PHE A 170 -5.07 -2.81 -2.41
N LEU A 171 -6.30 -2.37 -2.33
CA LEU A 171 -6.73 -1.02 -2.70
C LEU A 171 -6.84 -0.18 -1.43
N PHE A 172 -6.22 0.98 -1.41
CA PHE A 172 -6.25 1.86 -0.24
C PHE A 172 -6.43 3.33 -0.64
N TYR A 173 -7.06 4.08 0.25
CA TYR A 173 -7.22 5.52 0.17
C TYR A 173 -7.19 6.09 1.58
N PHE A 174 -6.16 6.87 1.88
CA PHE A 174 -5.99 7.58 3.14
C PHE A 174 -6.17 9.08 2.94
N ASP A 175 -7.07 9.67 3.69
CA ASP A 175 -7.26 11.12 3.74
C ASP A 175 -6.75 11.66 5.08
N TYR A 176 -5.63 12.37 5.03
CA TYR A 176 -5.02 13.01 6.20
C TYR A 176 -5.31 14.52 6.26
N GLY A 177 -6.29 15.00 5.50
CA GLY A 177 -6.69 16.40 5.42
C GLY A 177 -5.76 17.24 4.55
N LYS A 178 -4.52 17.42 4.95
CA LYS A 178 -3.52 18.21 4.21
C LYS A 178 -2.97 17.51 2.97
N PHE A 179 -2.92 16.20 2.99
CA PHE A 179 -2.47 15.35 1.89
C PHE A 179 -3.27 14.06 1.89
N LYS A 180 -3.25 13.36 0.77
CA LYS A 180 -3.91 12.08 0.59
C LYS A 180 -2.96 11.09 -0.05
N ILE A 181 -3.07 9.82 0.36
CA ILE A 181 -2.30 8.74 -0.23
C ILE A 181 -3.27 7.66 -0.66
N PHE A 182 -3.21 7.25 -1.91
CA PHE A 182 -4.03 6.16 -2.42
C PHE A 182 -3.28 5.33 -3.44
N GLY A 183 -3.68 4.10 -3.58
CA GLY A 183 -3.01 3.18 -4.48
C GLY A 183 -3.76 1.89 -4.71
N SER A 184 -3.18 1.08 -5.58
CA SER A 184 -3.61 -0.27 -5.92
C SER A 184 -2.38 -1.15 -5.96
N SER A 185 -2.21 -2.03 -4.98
CA SER A 185 -1.05 -2.92 -4.85
C SER A 185 -1.45 -4.38 -5.04
N PRO A 186 -0.69 -5.16 -5.80
CA PRO A 186 -0.91 -6.61 -5.89
C PRO A 186 -0.30 -7.38 -4.71
N GLU A 187 0.58 -6.75 -3.92
CA GLU A 187 1.48 -7.41 -2.99
C GLU A 187 1.21 -7.02 -1.54
N ALA A 188 1.23 -8.02 -0.66
CA ALA A 188 1.34 -7.85 0.78
C ALA A 188 2.81 -8.01 1.17
N GLN A 189 3.43 -6.97 1.72
CA GLN A 189 4.84 -7.01 2.10
C GLN A 189 5.10 -8.03 3.20
N LEU A 190 4.28 -8.00 4.24
CA LEU A 190 4.36 -8.91 5.37
C LEU A 190 2.96 -9.14 5.93
N VAL A 191 2.61 -10.39 6.16
CA VAL A 191 1.38 -10.78 6.87
C VAL A 191 1.77 -11.49 8.15
N VAL A 192 1.24 -11.04 9.29
CA VAL A 192 1.45 -11.70 10.58
C VAL A 192 0.08 -12.09 11.14
N GLU A 193 -0.15 -13.38 11.25
CA GLU A 193 -1.39 -13.95 11.78
C GLU A 193 -1.11 -15.16 12.68
N ASN A 194 -1.74 -15.20 13.85
CA ASN A 194 -1.61 -16.31 14.80
C ASN A 194 -0.14 -16.70 15.13
N ASN A 195 0.72 -15.69 15.31
CA ASN A 195 2.17 -15.84 15.53
C ASN A 195 2.96 -16.45 14.34
N ASN A 196 2.37 -16.53 13.17
CA ASN A 196 3.05 -16.87 11.94
C ASN A 196 3.28 -15.60 11.11
N ALA A 197 4.50 -15.43 10.62
CA ALA A 197 4.86 -14.37 9.67
C ALA A 197 5.00 -14.98 8.28
N GLU A 198 4.42 -14.32 7.28
CA GLU A 198 4.42 -14.78 5.90
C GLU A 198 4.78 -13.64 4.95
N ILE A 199 5.69 -13.93 4.01
CA ILE A 199 6.01 -13.07 2.87
C ILE A 199 5.61 -13.82 1.60
N HIS A 200 4.94 -13.12 0.68
CA HIS A 200 4.48 -13.68 -0.59
C HIS A 200 5.20 -12.98 -1.76
N PRO A 201 6.45 -13.37 -2.10
CA PRO A 201 7.20 -12.71 -3.16
C PRO A 201 6.53 -12.90 -4.52
N ILE A 202 6.36 -11.82 -5.26
CA ILE A 202 5.79 -11.80 -6.60
C ILE A 202 6.90 -11.40 -7.60
N ALA A 203 7.12 -12.27 -8.60
CA ALA A 203 8.04 -12.01 -9.71
C ALA A 203 7.26 -11.72 -11.00
N GLY A 204 7.56 -12.44 -12.07
CA GLY A 204 6.95 -12.25 -13.38
C GLY A 204 5.43 -12.42 -13.43
N THR A 205 4.83 -11.74 -14.40
CA THR A 205 3.38 -11.77 -14.61
C THR A 205 3.05 -11.97 -16.09
N PHE A 206 2.04 -12.78 -16.37
CA PHE A 206 1.45 -12.93 -17.70
C PHE A 206 0.02 -12.42 -17.69
N ALA A 207 -0.37 -11.74 -18.77
CA ALA A 207 -1.73 -11.24 -18.92
C ALA A 207 -2.73 -12.40 -19.08
N ARG A 208 -3.84 -12.38 -18.34
CA ARG A 208 -4.93 -13.33 -18.53
C ARG A 208 -5.72 -12.99 -19.81
N THR A 209 -6.14 -14.01 -20.53
CA THR A 209 -6.83 -13.86 -21.82
C THR A 209 -8.35 -14.00 -21.73
N GLY A 210 -8.90 -14.36 -20.58
CA GLY A 210 -10.34 -14.70 -20.43
C GLY A 210 -10.72 -16.11 -20.93
N ASP A 211 -9.74 -16.86 -21.50
CA ASP A 211 -9.88 -18.24 -21.94
C ASP A 211 -9.08 -19.15 -20.99
N ASP A 212 -9.75 -20.04 -20.29
CA ASP A 212 -9.11 -20.87 -19.24
C ASP A 212 -8.08 -21.84 -19.80
N LEU A 213 -8.26 -22.35 -21.01
CA LEU A 213 -7.28 -23.24 -21.65
C LEU A 213 -6.00 -22.48 -22.00
N LYS A 214 -6.13 -21.29 -22.58
CA LYS A 214 -4.98 -20.43 -22.87
C LYS A 214 -4.28 -19.95 -21.60
N ASN A 215 -5.05 -19.63 -20.56
CA ASN A 215 -4.50 -19.26 -19.27
C ASN A 215 -3.68 -20.41 -18.64
N ALA A 216 -4.15 -21.65 -18.76
CA ALA A 216 -3.42 -22.83 -18.30
C ALA A 216 -2.10 -23.04 -19.08
N GLU A 217 -2.10 -22.80 -20.39
CA GLU A 217 -0.87 -22.84 -21.21
C GLU A 217 0.11 -21.71 -20.83
N LEU A 218 -0.39 -20.49 -20.60
CA LEU A 218 0.42 -19.36 -20.16
C LEU A 218 1.05 -19.62 -18.78
N ALA A 219 0.31 -20.23 -17.87
CA ALA A 219 0.83 -20.62 -16.56
C ALA A 219 1.99 -21.62 -16.69
N LYS A 220 1.86 -22.63 -17.58
CA LYS A 220 2.96 -23.58 -17.86
C LYS A 220 4.18 -22.89 -18.48
N LYS A 221 3.96 -21.93 -19.39
CA LYS A 221 5.05 -21.14 -19.99
C LYS A 221 5.77 -20.28 -18.95
N LEU A 222 5.03 -19.66 -18.03
CA LEU A 222 5.59 -18.85 -16.94
C LEU A 222 6.52 -19.70 -16.04
N VAL A 223 6.05 -20.86 -15.63
CA VAL A 223 6.85 -21.80 -14.80
C VAL A 223 8.09 -22.31 -15.54
N ALA A 224 8.01 -22.46 -16.87
CA ALA A 224 9.14 -22.95 -17.69
C ALA A 224 10.11 -21.83 -18.12
N ASP A 225 9.75 -20.56 -17.94
CA ASP A 225 10.59 -19.44 -18.32
C ASP A 225 11.77 -19.32 -17.35
N LYS A 226 12.98 -19.48 -17.90
CA LYS A 226 14.22 -19.50 -17.10
C LYS A 226 14.49 -18.15 -16.41
N LYS A 227 14.19 -17.05 -17.08
CA LYS A 227 14.41 -15.70 -16.55
C LYS A 227 13.46 -15.43 -15.37
N GLU A 228 12.17 -15.64 -15.60
CA GLU A 228 11.13 -15.41 -14.59
C GLU A 228 11.31 -16.33 -13.36
N ASN A 229 11.69 -17.59 -13.61
CA ASN A 229 11.98 -18.54 -12.53
C ASN A 229 13.25 -18.16 -11.74
N SER A 230 14.30 -17.67 -12.39
CA SER A 230 15.51 -17.20 -11.70
C SER A 230 15.23 -15.97 -10.84
N GLU A 231 14.42 -15.04 -11.33
CA GLU A 231 13.98 -13.88 -10.56
C GLU A 231 13.13 -14.31 -9.35
N HIS A 232 12.19 -15.22 -9.55
CA HIS A 232 11.36 -15.73 -8.46
C HIS A 232 12.19 -16.41 -7.37
N VAL A 233 13.14 -17.28 -7.74
CA VAL A 233 14.04 -17.94 -6.78
C VAL A 233 14.87 -16.93 -6.00
N MET A 234 15.39 -15.89 -6.67
CA MET A 234 16.12 -14.79 -6.02
C MET A 234 15.25 -14.06 -4.99
N LEU A 235 14.00 -13.74 -5.33
CA LEU A 235 13.08 -13.06 -4.40
C LEU A 235 12.64 -13.95 -3.23
N VAL A 236 12.46 -15.27 -3.47
CA VAL A 236 12.17 -16.24 -2.40
C VAL A 236 13.36 -16.38 -1.45
N ASP A 237 14.59 -16.41 -1.96
CA ASP A 237 15.78 -16.48 -1.12
C ASP A 237 15.98 -15.22 -0.29
N LEU A 238 15.68 -14.05 -0.85
CA LEU A 238 15.68 -12.79 -0.15
C LEU A 238 14.63 -12.79 0.98
N ALA A 239 13.38 -13.14 0.66
CA ALA A 239 12.29 -13.23 1.63
C ALA A 239 12.59 -14.20 2.78
N ARG A 240 13.24 -15.34 2.50
CA ARG A 240 13.69 -16.30 3.51
C ARG A 240 14.74 -15.70 4.45
N ASN A 241 15.55 -14.79 3.96
CA ASN A 241 16.56 -14.12 4.78
C ASN A 241 15.98 -12.98 5.63
N ASP A 242 14.85 -12.40 5.20
CA ASP A 242 14.18 -11.30 5.88
C ASP A 242 13.21 -11.77 7.00
N LEU A 243 12.79 -13.04 7.00
CA LEU A 243 11.98 -13.69 8.04
C LEU A 243 12.85 -14.33 9.13
#